data_3d61bd76ebdb5ccaa66762acb30fa116
#
_entry.id   3d61bd76ebdb5ccaa66762acb30fa116
#
_cell.length_a   1.000
_cell.length_b   1.000
_cell.length_c   1.000
_cell.angle_alpha   90.00
_cell.angle_beta   90.00
_cell.angle_gamma   90.00
#
_symmetry.space_group_name_H-M   'P 1'
#
loop_
_entity.id
_entity.type
_entity.pdbx_description
1 polymer ?
#
loop_
_entity_poly.entity_id
_entity_poly.type
_entity_poly.pdbx_seq_one_letter_code
_entity_poly.pdbx_strand_id
1 'polypeptide(L)'
;MLSAHAQPGGPVTREAFDTLTAPIIAAAQKHAGTLDGILLGLHGAMVPDFCDDGEGELLRRLSAVLGRRIPIGITLDPHANVSRAMCDLADILVSFKTYPHTDMRMAGRHAGDILQRTMRGEIRPVTLRVTRPMLEEANGGRTDVGPMVERLAQARAYEQQPDVFAVSINGAF
;
A
#
# COMPACT_ATOMS: atom_id res chain seq x y z
N MET A 1 12.97 3.87 -12.47
CA MET A 1 12.57 3.21 -11.21
C MET A 1 13.37 3.85 -10.08
N LEU A 2 12.71 4.28 -9.02
CA LEU A 2 13.34 4.77 -7.79
C LEU A 2 13.17 3.70 -6.72
N SER A 3 14.21 3.46 -5.93
CA SER A 3 14.17 2.53 -4.81
C SER A 3 14.97 3.13 -3.66
N ALA A 4 14.41 3.11 -2.46
CA ALA A 4 15.07 3.47 -1.23
C ALA A 4 14.72 2.44 -0.16
N HIS A 5 15.69 2.10 0.67
CA HIS A 5 15.51 1.15 1.76
C HIS A 5 16.33 1.61 2.96
N ALA A 6 15.76 1.47 4.14
CA ALA A 6 16.43 1.70 5.41
C ALA A 6 15.99 0.66 6.44
N GLN A 7 16.80 0.44 7.46
CA GLN A 7 16.39 -0.38 8.60
C GLN A 7 15.29 0.35 9.39
N PRO A 8 14.33 -0.37 9.96
CA PRO A 8 13.35 0.21 10.88
C PRO A 8 14.06 0.97 12.01
N GLY A 9 13.55 2.14 12.33
CA GLY A 9 14.14 3.02 13.32
C GLY A 9 13.12 4.00 13.88
N GLY A 10 13.60 5.12 14.39
CA GLY A 10 12.75 6.21 14.87
C GLY A 10 12.05 6.97 13.74
N PRO A 11 11.37 8.09 14.07
CA PRO A 11 10.67 8.91 13.08
C PRO A 11 11.59 9.37 11.96
N VAL A 12 11.07 9.38 10.74
CA VAL A 12 11.78 9.86 9.55
C VAL A 12 11.82 11.38 9.59
N THR A 13 13.00 11.98 9.49
CA THR A 13 13.10 13.45 9.46
C THR A 13 12.44 14.02 8.21
N ARG A 14 11.90 15.23 8.31
CA ARG A 14 11.34 15.96 7.15
C ARG A 14 12.32 16.01 5.98
N GLU A 15 13.59 16.29 6.26
CA GLU A 15 14.64 16.36 5.23
C GLU A 15 14.80 15.03 4.49
N ALA A 16 14.85 13.92 5.23
CA ALA A 16 14.94 12.57 4.62
C ALA A 16 13.69 12.24 3.81
N PHE A 17 12.52 12.51 4.36
CA PHE A 17 11.25 12.30 3.67
C PHE A 17 11.18 13.12 2.36
N ASP A 18 11.48 14.40 2.42
CA ASP A 18 11.45 15.29 1.25
C ASP A 18 12.49 14.88 0.21
N THR A 19 13.70 14.51 0.63
CA THR A 19 14.77 14.02 -0.26
C THR A 19 14.35 12.76 -1.01
N LEU A 20 13.68 11.82 -0.35
CA LEU A 20 13.24 10.56 -0.97
C LEU A 20 11.99 10.73 -1.84
N THR A 21 11.07 11.59 -1.45
CA THR A 21 9.78 11.74 -2.15
C THR A 21 9.83 12.75 -3.29
N ALA A 22 10.67 13.79 -3.21
CA ALA A 22 10.78 14.81 -4.25
C ALA A 22 11.08 14.24 -5.66
N PRO A 23 12.01 13.29 -5.86
CA PRO A 23 12.25 12.70 -7.16
C PRO A 23 11.04 11.92 -7.71
N ILE A 24 10.26 11.27 -6.83
CA ILE A 24 9.04 10.55 -7.22
C ILE A 24 7.99 11.53 -7.73
N ILE A 25 7.76 12.60 -6.98
CA ILE A 25 6.80 13.65 -7.31
C ILE A 25 7.20 14.38 -8.59
N ALA A 26 8.49 14.74 -8.72
CA ALA A 26 9.01 15.40 -9.92
C ALA A 26 8.87 14.52 -11.17
N ALA A 27 9.13 13.21 -11.05
CA ALA A 27 8.93 12.27 -12.15
C ALA A 27 7.45 12.15 -12.52
N ALA A 28 6.57 12.04 -11.54
CA ALA A 28 5.12 12.01 -11.76
C ALA A 28 4.62 13.27 -12.46
N GLN A 29 5.04 14.44 -11.99
CA GLN A 29 4.68 15.72 -12.58
C GLN A 29 5.19 15.85 -14.03
N LYS A 30 6.45 15.49 -14.27
CA LYS A 30 7.05 15.53 -15.62
C LYS A 30 6.30 14.66 -16.63
N HIS A 31 5.78 13.53 -16.20
CA HIS A 31 5.13 12.55 -17.07
C HIS A 31 3.60 12.54 -16.94
N ALA A 32 2.99 13.46 -16.20
CA ALA A 32 1.55 13.48 -15.92
C ALA A 32 0.66 13.39 -17.18
N GLY A 33 1.11 13.95 -18.30
CA GLY A 33 0.39 13.89 -19.58
C GLY A 33 0.49 12.56 -20.35
N THR A 34 1.38 11.66 -19.93
CA THR A 34 1.67 10.38 -20.62
C THR A 34 1.56 9.15 -19.73
N LEU A 35 1.32 9.35 -18.43
CA LEU A 35 1.12 8.26 -17.48
C LEU A 35 -0.31 7.72 -17.55
N ASP A 36 -0.44 6.41 -17.68
CA ASP A 36 -1.72 5.70 -17.60
C ASP A 36 -2.02 5.25 -16.16
N GLY A 37 -1.01 5.07 -15.33
CA GLY A 37 -1.13 4.66 -13.92
C GLY A 37 0.19 4.70 -13.17
N ILE A 38 0.15 4.60 -11.86
CA ILE A 38 1.32 4.54 -10.97
C ILE A 38 1.19 3.34 -10.05
N LEU A 39 2.25 2.57 -9.90
CA LEU A 39 2.35 1.51 -8.89
C LEU A 39 3.52 1.81 -7.96
N LEU A 40 3.24 1.88 -6.66
CA LEU A 40 4.22 2.14 -5.60
C LEU A 40 4.34 0.93 -4.68
N GLY A 41 5.57 0.53 -4.37
CA GLY A 41 5.87 -0.40 -3.28
C GLY A 41 6.21 0.42 -2.03
N LEU A 42 5.35 0.40 -1.03
CA LEU A 42 5.49 1.15 0.21
C LEU A 42 5.49 0.19 1.40
N HIS A 43 5.87 0.66 2.59
CA HIS A 43 5.75 -0.13 3.81
C HIS A 43 4.33 0.00 4.42
N GLY A 44 3.89 1.21 4.68
CA GLY A 44 2.59 1.48 5.27
C GLY A 44 2.61 1.81 6.76
N ALA A 45 3.80 1.94 7.37
CA ALA A 45 3.96 2.34 8.75
C ALA A 45 5.06 3.40 8.94
N MET A 46 5.36 4.18 7.90
CA MET A 46 6.33 5.26 8.00
C MET A 46 5.74 6.45 8.76
N VAL A 47 6.43 6.86 9.82
CA VAL A 47 6.06 8.02 10.63
C VAL A 47 7.13 9.10 10.49
N PRO A 48 6.91 10.13 9.68
CA PRO A 48 7.76 11.32 9.66
C PRO A 48 7.60 12.16 10.93
N ASP A 49 8.62 12.96 11.25
CA ASP A 49 8.62 13.84 12.44
C ASP A 49 7.60 14.98 12.37
N PHE A 50 6.89 15.14 11.27
CA PHE A 50 5.94 16.21 11.00
C PHE A 50 4.51 15.71 10.68
N CYS A 51 4.28 14.42 10.56
CA CYS A 51 2.95 13.84 10.36
C CYS A 51 2.94 12.36 10.77
N ASP A 52 1.75 11.85 11.10
CA ASP A 52 1.57 10.47 11.59
C ASP A 52 1.43 9.43 10.46
N ASP A 53 1.42 9.85 9.19
CA ASP A 53 1.15 9.01 8.02
C ASP A 53 2.00 9.46 6.84
N GLY A 54 3.19 8.91 6.73
CA GLY A 54 4.14 9.23 5.66
C GLY A 54 3.67 8.77 4.28
N GLU A 55 3.08 7.60 4.19
CA GLU A 55 2.55 7.08 2.94
C GLU A 55 1.35 7.90 2.46
N GLY A 56 0.43 8.22 3.36
CA GLY A 56 -0.69 9.10 3.03
C GLY A 56 -0.25 10.51 2.61
N GLU A 57 0.82 11.03 3.22
CA GLU A 57 1.40 12.32 2.82
C GLU A 57 2.01 12.25 1.41
N LEU A 58 2.75 11.19 1.08
CA LEU A 58 3.26 10.96 -0.27
C LEU A 58 2.10 10.89 -1.29
N LEU A 59 1.04 10.16 -0.97
CA LEU A 59 -0.13 10.03 -1.85
C LEU A 59 -0.85 11.37 -2.03
N ARG A 60 -0.96 12.21 -0.99
CA ARG A 60 -1.52 13.57 -1.11
C ARG A 60 -0.69 14.44 -2.05
N ARG A 61 0.64 14.41 -1.92
CA ARG A 61 1.54 15.17 -2.80
C ARG A 61 1.45 14.70 -4.25
N LEU A 62 1.38 13.40 -4.48
CA LEU A 62 1.17 12.83 -5.82
C LEU A 62 -0.18 13.24 -6.40
N SER A 63 -1.25 13.11 -5.63
CA SER A 63 -2.59 13.53 -6.07
C SER A 63 -2.67 15.02 -6.41
N ALA A 64 -1.91 15.87 -5.71
CA ALA A 64 -1.86 17.31 -5.98
C ALA A 64 -1.24 17.63 -7.35
N VAL A 65 -0.24 16.86 -7.79
CA VAL A 65 0.43 17.09 -9.09
C VAL A 65 -0.19 16.33 -10.25
N LEU A 66 -0.87 15.20 -9.99
CA LEU A 66 -1.46 14.35 -11.03
C LEU A 66 -2.95 14.61 -11.26
N GLY A 67 -3.66 15.06 -10.22
CA GLY A 67 -5.12 15.01 -10.18
C GLY A 67 -5.65 13.57 -10.11
N ARG A 68 -6.97 13.42 -9.99
CA ARG A 68 -7.63 12.10 -9.80
C ARG A 68 -7.82 11.30 -11.10
N ARG A 69 -7.26 11.73 -12.21
CA ARG A 69 -7.43 11.04 -13.50
C ARG A 69 -6.50 9.85 -13.71
N ILE A 70 -5.38 9.80 -12.99
CA ILE A 70 -4.38 8.73 -13.12
C ILE A 70 -4.54 7.79 -11.92
N PRO A 71 -4.87 6.49 -12.13
CA PRO A 71 -5.03 5.55 -11.04
C PRO A 71 -3.69 5.25 -10.35
N ILE A 72 -3.74 5.16 -9.02
CA ILE A 72 -2.59 4.86 -8.17
C ILE A 72 -2.83 3.54 -7.47
N GLY A 73 -1.94 2.57 -7.68
CA GLY A 73 -1.86 1.33 -6.93
C GLY A 73 -0.71 1.38 -5.93
N ILE A 74 -0.94 0.81 -4.75
CA ILE A 74 0.10 0.63 -3.74
C ILE A 74 0.18 -0.81 -3.26
N THR A 75 1.40 -1.27 -2.96
CA THR A 75 1.59 -2.49 -2.17
C THR A 75 2.13 -2.11 -0.80
N LEU A 76 1.69 -2.83 0.23
CA LEU A 76 2.07 -2.59 1.61
C LEU A 76 2.58 -3.87 2.28
N ASP A 77 3.34 -3.68 3.35
CA ASP A 77 3.71 -4.72 4.30
C ASP A 77 2.49 -5.12 5.16
N PRO A 78 2.37 -6.37 5.65
CA PRO A 78 1.30 -6.76 6.57
C PRO A 78 1.36 -6.03 7.92
N HIS A 79 2.48 -5.41 8.28
CA HIS A 79 2.61 -4.55 9.46
C HIS A 79 2.17 -3.10 9.23
N ALA A 80 1.52 -2.81 8.12
CA ALA A 80 1.06 -1.46 7.78
C ALA A 80 -0.03 -0.95 8.74
N ASN A 81 0.09 0.31 9.12
CA ASN A 81 -0.97 1.11 9.75
C ASN A 81 -1.81 1.78 8.65
N VAL A 82 -2.65 1.00 7.98
CA VAL A 82 -3.43 1.50 6.85
C VAL A 82 -4.32 2.66 7.28
N SER A 83 -4.03 3.86 6.80
CA SER A 83 -4.76 5.07 7.12
C SER A 83 -5.98 5.25 6.20
N ARG A 84 -6.88 6.16 6.60
CA ARG A 84 -7.97 6.58 5.73
C ARG A 84 -7.44 7.28 4.47
N ALA A 85 -6.40 8.08 4.61
CA ALA A 85 -5.80 8.78 3.47
C ALA A 85 -5.24 7.81 2.43
N MET A 86 -4.60 6.71 2.85
CA MET A 86 -4.17 5.66 1.91
C MET A 86 -5.35 5.06 1.15
N CYS A 87 -6.47 4.77 1.83
CA CYS A 87 -7.65 4.20 1.17
C CYS A 87 -8.37 5.19 0.24
N ASP A 88 -8.37 6.47 0.59
CA ASP A 88 -9.08 7.51 -0.17
C ASP A 88 -8.26 7.98 -1.39
N LEU A 89 -6.93 7.86 -1.35
CA LEU A 89 -6.02 8.40 -2.36
C LEU A 89 -5.42 7.34 -3.29
N ALA A 90 -5.29 6.09 -2.84
CA ALA A 90 -4.93 4.98 -3.70
C ALA A 90 -6.20 4.29 -4.22
N ASP A 91 -6.23 4.01 -5.52
CA ASP A 91 -7.32 3.27 -6.14
C ASP A 91 -7.21 1.76 -5.85
N ILE A 92 -5.99 1.27 -5.66
CA ILE A 92 -5.67 -0.13 -5.39
C ILE A 92 -4.70 -0.21 -4.20
N LEU A 93 -5.04 -1.06 -3.22
CA LEU A 93 -4.19 -1.36 -2.09
C LEU A 93 -4.12 -2.88 -1.91
N VAL A 94 -2.91 -3.43 -1.97
CA VAL A 94 -2.64 -4.86 -1.78
C VAL A 94 -1.49 -5.02 -0.80
N SER A 95 -1.73 -5.66 0.34
CA SER A 95 -0.65 -5.99 1.28
C SER A 95 -0.10 -7.39 1.03
N PHE A 96 1.16 -7.62 1.40
CA PHE A 96 1.73 -8.95 1.46
C PHE A 96 0.87 -9.83 2.38
N LYS A 97 0.81 -11.11 2.10
CA LYS A 97 -0.01 -12.06 2.87
C LYS A 97 0.83 -13.00 3.74
N THR A 98 2.14 -12.84 3.73
CA THR A 98 3.03 -13.73 4.47
C THR A 98 3.96 -12.98 5.41
N TYR A 99 4.12 -13.55 6.61
CA TYR A 99 5.15 -13.19 7.56
C TYR A 99 5.82 -14.48 8.07
N PRO A 100 7.11 -14.73 7.76
CA PRO A 100 8.06 -13.88 7.00
C PRO A 100 7.62 -13.57 5.55
N HIS A 101 8.08 -12.42 5.01
CA HIS A 101 7.67 -11.87 3.73
C HIS A 101 8.24 -12.66 2.54
N THR A 102 7.51 -13.67 2.07
CA THR A 102 7.91 -14.53 0.95
C THR A 102 7.11 -14.26 -0.33
N ASP A 103 6.04 -13.47 -0.25
CA ASP A 103 5.08 -13.24 -1.33
C ASP A 103 5.10 -11.81 -1.90
N MET A 104 6.08 -10.98 -1.58
CA MET A 104 6.20 -9.59 -2.04
C MET A 104 6.05 -9.45 -3.56
N ARG A 105 6.70 -10.35 -4.31
CA ARG A 105 6.61 -10.35 -5.78
C ARG A 105 5.21 -10.70 -6.28
N MET A 106 4.52 -11.60 -5.59
CA MET A 106 3.14 -11.98 -5.94
C MET A 106 2.18 -10.84 -5.65
N ALA A 107 2.32 -10.16 -4.51
CA ALA A 107 1.53 -9.00 -4.16
C ALA A 107 1.73 -7.84 -5.17
N GLY A 108 2.98 -7.60 -5.58
CA GLY A 108 3.28 -6.61 -6.61
C GLY A 108 2.65 -6.92 -7.96
N ARG A 109 2.68 -8.18 -8.39
CA ARG A 109 1.99 -8.64 -9.62
C ARG A 109 0.48 -8.48 -9.49
N HIS A 110 -0.09 -8.92 -8.39
CA HIS A 110 -1.52 -8.83 -8.14
C HIS A 110 -2.02 -7.37 -8.19
N ALA A 111 -1.33 -6.46 -7.49
CA ALA A 111 -1.63 -5.03 -7.58
C ALA A 111 -1.48 -4.49 -9.02
N GLY A 112 -0.44 -4.92 -9.73
CA GLY A 112 -0.21 -4.55 -11.13
C GLY A 112 -1.31 -5.04 -12.07
N ASP A 113 -1.81 -6.25 -11.89
CA ASP A 113 -2.91 -6.81 -12.69
C ASP A 113 -4.22 -6.04 -12.46
N ILE A 114 -4.54 -5.70 -11.20
CA ILE A 114 -5.71 -4.87 -10.88
C ILE A 114 -5.54 -3.47 -11.51
N LEU A 115 -4.35 -2.87 -11.36
CA LEU A 115 -4.06 -1.56 -11.93
C LEU A 115 -4.20 -1.56 -13.45
N GLN A 116 -3.70 -2.58 -14.13
CA GLN A 116 -3.79 -2.71 -15.58
C GLN A 116 -5.26 -2.79 -16.06
N ARG A 117 -6.09 -3.55 -15.36
CA ARG A 117 -7.54 -3.63 -15.65
C ARG A 117 -8.23 -2.29 -15.39
N THR A 118 -7.81 -1.58 -14.34
CA THR A 118 -8.32 -0.23 -14.02
C THR A 118 -7.95 0.77 -15.12
N MET A 119 -6.70 0.77 -15.60
CA MET A 119 -6.25 1.63 -16.71
C MET A 119 -7.01 1.36 -18.00
N ARG A 120 -7.41 0.12 -18.26
CA ARG A 120 -8.23 -0.26 -19.41
C ARG A 120 -9.71 0.09 -19.25
N GLY A 121 -10.14 0.57 -18.08
CA GLY A 121 -11.54 0.86 -17.78
C GLY A 121 -12.41 -0.38 -17.57
N GLU A 122 -11.81 -1.57 -17.41
CA GLU A 122 -12.53 -2.83 -17.20
C GLU A 122 -13.15 -2.91 -15.81
N ILE A 123 -12.52 -2.27 -14.83
CA ILE A 123 -12.94 -2.24 -13.42
C ILE A 123 -12.74 -0.85 -12.81
N ARG A 124 -13.47 -0.58 -11.73
CA ARG A 124 -13.30 0.62 -10.88
C ARG A 124 -13.21 0.18 -9.43
N PRO A 125 -12.03 -0.23 -8.96
CA PRO A 125 -11.86 -0.70 -7.61
C PRO A 125 -12.08 0.40 -6.58
N VAL A 126 -12.58 0.02 -5.42
CA VAL A 126 -12.75 0.87 -4.24
C VAL A 126 -12.12 0.16 -3.05
N THR A 127 -11.29 0.84 -2.30
CA THR A 127 -10.68 0.29 -1.09
C THR A 127 -11.60 0.54 0.11
N LEU A 128 -12.04 -0.54 0.75
CA LEU A 128 -12.78 -0.51 2.00
C LEU A 128 -11.85 -0.89 3.16
N ARG A 129 -11.91 -0.14 4.24
CA ARG A 129 -11.13 -0.39 5.45
C ARG A 129 -12.02 -0.65 6.64
N VAL A 130 -11.75 -1.73 7.35
CA VAL A 130 -12.35 -2.04 8.64
C VAL A 130 -11.24 -2.18 9.67
N THR A 131 -11.35 -1.48 10.79
CA THR A 131 -10.36 -1.53 11.89
C THR A 131 -10.98 -2.10 13.15
N ARG A 132 -10.16 -2.77 13.94
CA ARG A 132 -10.47 -3.23 15.29
C ARG A 132 -9.32 -2.83 16.22
N PRO A 133 -9.60 -2.29 17.41
CA PRO A 133 -8.56 -2.07 18.41
C PRO A 133 -7.96 -3.42 18.81
N MET A 134 -6.66 -3.56 18.63
CA MET A 134 -5.92 -4.75 19.05
C MET A 134 -4.46 -4.36 19.30
N LEU A 135 -3.83 -5.08 20.21
CA LEU A 135 -2.39 -5.08 20.41
C LEU A 135 -1.90 -6.49 20.09
N GLU A 136 -0.97 -6.57 19.16
CA GLU A 136 -0.34 -7.85 18.82
C GLU A 136 1.09 -7.92 19.37
N GLU A 137 1.50 -9.12 19.76
CA GLU A 137 2.90 -9.41 20.02
C GLU A 137 3.70 -9.31 18.71
N ALA A 138 4.98 -8.98 18.79
CA ALA A 138 5.87 -8.82 17.64
C ALA A 138 5.87 -10.01 16.66
N ASN A 139 5.54 -11.22 17.14
CA ASN A 139 5.42 -12.43 16.33
C ASN A 139 3.97 -12.89 16.11
N GLY A 140 2.98 -12.14 16.60
CA GLY A 140 1.56 -12.52 16.53
C GLY A 140 1.00 -12.59 15.13
N GLY A 141 1.63 -11.89 14.18
CA GLY A 141 1.26 -11.88 12.77
C GLY A 141 1.86 -12.99 11.91
N ARG A 142 2.58 -13.98 12.49
CA ARG A 142 3.13 -15.10 11.71
C ARG A 142 2.05 -15.84 10.95
N THR A 143 2.35 -16.13 9.68
CA THR A 143 1.37 -16.70 8.74
C THR A 143 1.59 -18.18 8.44
N ASP A 144 2.60 -18.78 9.06
CA ASP A 144 2.92 -20.21 8.99
C ASP A 144 2.34 -21.03 10.17
N VAL A 145 1.87 -20.33 11.22
CA VAL A 145 1.27 -20.94 12.41
C VAL A 145 0.14 -20.05 12.97
N GLY A 146 -0.63 -20.62 13.88
CA GLY A 146 -1.58 -19.91 14.72
C GLY A 146 -2.76 -19.31 13.97
N PRO A 147 -3.42 -18.29 14.53
CA PRO A 147 -4.71 -17.82 14.01
C PRO A 147 -4.62 -17.19 12.62
N MET A 148 -3.46 -16.68 12.19
CA MET A 148 -3.30 -16.04 10.88
C MET A 148 -3.43 -17.00 9.71
N VAL A 149 -3.08 -18.28 9.86
CA VAL A 149 -3.31 -19.31 8.82
C VAL A 149 -4.79 -19.37 8.45
N GLU A 150 -5.66 -19.43 9.46
CA GLU A 150 -7.11 -19.49 9.25
C GLU A 150 -7.66 -18.16 8.68
N ARG A 151 -7.18 -17.02 9.18
CA ARG A 151 -7.59 -15.69 8.70
C ARG A 151 -7.22 -15.49 7.24
N LEU A 152 -6.03 -15.89 6.84
CA LEU A 152 -5.59 -15.82 5.45
C LEU A 152 -6.36 -16.78 4.55
N ALA A 153 -6.72 -17.98 5.05
CA ALA A 153 -7.59 -18.89 4.30
C ALA A 153 -8.97 -18.26 4.06
N GLN A 154 -9.55 -17.60 5.06
CA GLN A 154 -10.80 -16.86 4.93
C GLN A 154 -10.68 -15.70 3.92
N ALA A 155 -9.60 -14.91 4.00
CA ALA A 155 -9.34 -13.82 3.08
C ALA A 155 -9.26 -14.32 1.63
N ARG A 156 -8.50 -15.40 1.40
CA ARG A 156 -8.38 -16.03 0.06
C ARG A 156 -9.71 -16.58 -0.44
N ALA A 157 -10.52 -17.16 0.43
CA ALA A 157 -11.86 -17.61 0.06
C ALA A 157 -12.78 -16.44 -0.33
N TYR A 158 -12.63 -15.29 0.37
CA TYR A 158 -13.40 -14.10 0.06
C TYR A 158 -12.99 -13.47 -1.27
N GLU A 159 -11.71 -13.54 -1.64
CA GLU A 159 -11.18 -13.10 -2.94
C GLU A 159 -11.71 -13.90 -4.14
N GLN A 160 -12.36 -15.04 -3.92
CA GLN A 160 -13.00 -15.81 -5.00
C GLN A 160 -14.35 -15.21 -5.44
N GLN A 161 -14.87 -14.23 -4.74
CA GLN A 161 -16.08 -13.53 -5.14
C GLN A 161 -15.82 -12.62 -6.35
N PRO A 162 -16.73 -12.52 -7.31
CA PRO A 162 -16.49 -11.83 -8.59
C PRO A 162 -16.03 -10.38 -8.48
N ASP A 163 -16.50 -9.67 -7.44
CA ASP A 163 -16.25 -8.24 -7.26
C ASP A 163 -15.21 -7.93 -6.16
N VAL A 164 -14.53 -8.95 -5.67
CA VAL A 164 -13.48 -8.81 -4.65
C VAL A 164 -12.12 -9.04 -5.30
N PHE A 165 -11.36 -7.97 -5.48
CA PHE A 165 -10.07 -8.04 -6.18
C PHE A 165 -8.91 -8.37 -5.25
N ALA A 166 -8.94 -7.92 -4.01
CA ALA A 166 -7.93 -8.21 -3.00
C ALA A 166 -8.50 -8.08 -1.58
N VAL A 167 -8.04 -8.92 -0.67
CA VAL A 167 -8.30 -8.83 0.76
C VAL A 167 -6.98 -8.80 1.50
N SER A 168 -6.67 -7.69 2.14
CA SER A 168 -5.46 -7.49 2.93
C SER A 168 -5.77 -7.54 4.42
N ILE A 169 -4.92 -8.19 5.20
CA ILE A 169 -4.98 -8.21 6.66
C ILE A 169 -3.71 -7.58 7.17
N ASN A 170 -3.83 -6.48 7.89
CA ASN A 170 -2.72 -5.72 8.42
C ASN A 170 -2.79 -5.72 9.95
N GLY A 171 -1.71 -6.19 10.57
CA GLY A 171 -1.60 -6.28 12.02
C GLY A 171 -1.24 -4.95 12.67
N ALA A 172 -0.65 -4.04 11.96
CA ALA A 172 -0.11 -2.76 12.45
C ALA A 172 0.92 -2.90 13.59
N PHE A 173 1.68 -1.86 13.88
CA PHE A 173 2.56 -1.76 15.04
C PHE A 173 1.90 -0.93 16.13
#